data_52da133baac085481ae968e575ed553b
#
_entry.id   52da133baac085481ae968e575ed553b
#
_cell.length_a   1.000
_cell.length_b   1.000
_cell.length_c   1.000
_cell.angle_alpha   90.00
_cell.angle_beta   90.00
_cell.angle_gamma   90.00
#
_symmetry.space_group_name_H-M   'P 1'
#
loop_
_entity.id
_entity.type
_entity.pdbx_description
1 polymer ?
#
loop_
_entity_poly.entity_id
_entity_poly.type
_entity_poly.pdbx_seq_one_letter_code
_entity_poly.pdbx_strand_id
1 'polypeptide(L)'
;SLFISISMEDDQRAPAGMATLIASVFVDIHQWSNLDSQSYANKKDILSKQIRTILNKKFDLLETSWDHQELSTPRSFERWTGRPGGIVGGLGQHPDQFGPFGLSSRTPLRGLWLCGDSIYPGEGTAGVSQSAMMVVRQLMESKGRHLNIPVFN
;
A
#
# COMPACT_ATOMS: atom_id res chain seq x y z
N SER A 1 2.54 -5.45 -15.45
CA SER A 1 3.59 -5.94 -14.55
C SER A 1 2.95 -6.48 -13.27
N LEU A 2 3.46 -7.57 -12.73
CA LEU A 2 3.06 -8.17 -11.46
C LEU A 2 4.22 -8.00 -10.48
N PHE A 3 3.97 -7.34 -9.34
CA PHE A 3 4.92 -7.25 -8.25
C PHE A 3 4.70 -8.44 -7.31
N ILE A 4 5.77 -9.13 -6.96
CA ILE A 4 5.69 -10.32 -6.10
C ILE A 4 6.66 -10.14 -4.93
N SER A 5 6.16 -10.37 -3.72
CA SER A 5 6.94 -10.45 -2.49
C SER A 5 6.68 -11.79 -1.83
N ILE A 6 7.73 -12.48 -1.45
CA ILE A 6 7.67 -13.78 -0.77
C ILE A 6 8.37 -13.64 0.58
N SER A 7 7.80 -14.21 1.64
CA SER A 7 8.45 -14.26 2.96
C SER A 7 9.73 -15.09 2.88
N MET A 8 10.73 -14.71 3.67
CA MET A 8 11.96 -15.50 3.82
C MET A 8 11.69 -16.74 4.70
N GLU A 9 12.59 -17.71 4.67
CA GLU A 9 12.44 -18.97 5.38
C GLU A 9 12.37 -18.81 6.91
N ASP A 10 13.06 -17.82 7.44
CA ASP A 10 13.09 -17.47 8.87
C ASP A 10 11.99 -16.47 9.30
N ASP A 11 11.12 -16.07 8.36
CA ASP A 11 10.07 -15.10 8.60
C ASP A 11 8.87 -15.78 9.29
N GLN A 12 8.47 -15.25 10.44
CA GLN A 12 7.35 -15.78 11.23
C GLN A 12 5.95 -15.45 10.66
N ARG A 13 5.87 -14.87 9.45
CA ARG A 13 4.59 -14.58 8.78
C ARG A 13 3.89 -15.82 8.21
N ALA A 14 4.56 -16.95 8.18
CA ALA A 14 3.99 -18.23 7.77
C ALA A 14 4.38 -19.35 8.74
N PRO A 15 3.59 -20.41 8.85
CA PRO A 15 3.98 -21.60 9.58
C PRO A 15 5.27 -22.24 9.02
N ALA A 16 5.94 -23.06 9.81
CA ALA A 16 7.15 -23.77 9.37
C ALA A 16 6.89 -24.60 8.11
N GLY A 17 7.77 -24.50 7.13
CA GLY A 17 7.63 -25.15 5.83
C GLY A 17 6.67 -24.49 4.85
N MET A 18 6.11 -23.33 5.21
CA MET A 18 5.22 -22.54 4.37
C MET A 18 5.80 -21.14 4.12
N ALA A 19 5.24 -20.44 3.14
CA ALA A 19 5.59 -19.05 2.84
C ALA A 19 4.34 -18.22 2.57
N THR A 20 4.38 -16.93 2.92
CA THR A 20 3.41 -15.95 2.42
C THR A 20 3.91 -15.37 1.10
N LEU A 21 3.01 -15.35 0.11
CA LEU A 21 3.26 -14.73 -1.18
C LEU A 21 2.24 -13.62 -1.39
N ILE A 22 2.73 -12.41 -1.62
CA ILE A 22 1.90 -11.25 -1.97
C ILE A 22 2.19 -10.90 -3.42
N ALA A 23 1.15 -10.93 -4.25
CA ALA A 23 1.23 -10.51 -5.64
C ALA A 23 0.35 -9.28 -5.86
N SER A 24 0.91 -8.21 -6.42
CA SER A 24 0.22 -6.94 -6.62
C SER A 24 0.31 -6.49 -8.07
N VAL A 25 -0.77 -5.92 -8.57
CA VAL A 25 -0.86 -5.36 -9.93
C VAL A 25 -1.67 -4.06 -9.89
N PHE A 26 -1.24 -3.08 -10.66
CA PHE A 26 -2.04 -1.87 -10.88
C PHE A 26 -3.20 -2.17 -11.82
N VAL A 27 -4.38 -1.72 -11.46
CA VAL A 27 -5.61 -1.90 -12.24
C VAL A 27 -6.31 -0.54 -12.41
N ASP A 28 -7.02 -0.41 -13.51
CA ASP A 28 -7.93 0.72 -13.72
C ASP A 28 -9.17 0.56 -12.82
N ILE A 29 -9.37 1.52 -11.91
CA ILE A 29 -10.48 1.52 -10.95
C ILE A 29 -11.84 1.55 -11.66
N HIS A 30 -11.94 2.23 -12.82
CA HIS A 30 -13.19 2.34 -13.58
C HIS A 30 -13.70 0.97 -14.05
N GLN A 31 -12.80 0.02 -14.24
CA GLN A 31 -13.18 -1.35 -14.59
C GLN A 31 -13.82 -2.13 -13.43
N TRP A 32 -13.81 -1.61 -12.21
CA TRP A 32 -14.32 -2.25 -11.01
C TRP A 32 -15.48 -1.51 -10.35
N SER A 33 -15.59 -0.19 -10.55
CA SER A 33 -16.52 0.68 -9.82
C SER A 33 -17.99 0.39 -10.10
N ASN A 34 -18.36 0.17 -11.37
CA ASN A 34 -19.76 0.08 -11.81
C ASN A 34 -20.27 -1.34 -12.07
N LEU A 35 -19.59 -2.35 -11.52
CA LEU A 35 -20.01 -3.74 -11.68
C LEU A 35 -21.15 -4.09 -10.70
N ASP A 36 -22.19 -4.77 -11.18
CA ASP A 36 -23.13 -5.46 -10.32
C ASP A 36 -22.44 -6.59 -9.54
N SER A 37 -23.15 -7.15 -8.55
CA SER A 37 -22.55 -8.15 -7.66
C SER A 37 -22.10 -9.42 -8.39
N GLN A 38 -22.84 -9.88 -9.41
CA GLN A 38 -22.51 -11.08 -10.15
C GLN A 38 -21.31 -10.86 -11.07
N SER A 39 -21.31 -9.76 -11.82
CA SER A 39 -20.21 -9.37 -12.71
C SER A 39 -18.92 -9.15 -11.92
N TYR A 40 -19.02 -8.52 -10.72
CA TYR A 40 -17.89 -8.35 -9.83
C TYR A 40 -17.31 -9.69 -9.35
N ALA A 41 -18.17 -10.62 -8.90
CA ALA A 41 -17.73 -11.93 -8.43
C ALA A 41 -17.06 -12.72 -9.55
N ASN A 42 -17.65 -12.74 -10.75
CA ASN A 42 -17.09 -13.41 -11.92
C ASN A 42 -15.70 -12.82 -12.30
N LYS A 43 -15.58 -11.49 -12.35
CA LYS A 43 -14.32 -10.83 -12.68
C LYS A 43 -13.23 -11.12 -11.63
N LYS A 44 -13.61 -11.13 -10.36
CA LYS A 44 -12.70 -11.47 -9.26
C LYS A 44 -12.20 -12.92 -9.39
N ASP A 45 -13.08 -13.86 -9.66
CA ASP A 45 -12.72 -15.27 -9.85
C ASP A 45 -11.80 -15.49 -11.05
N ILE A 46 -12.11 -14.90 -12.20
CA ILE A 46 -11.27 -14.96 -13.40
C ILE A 46 -9.88 -14.43 -13.12
N LEU A 47 -9.77 -13.24 -12.52
CA LEU A 47 -8.47 -12.61 -12.22
C LEU A 47 -7.69 -13.45 -11.20
N SER A 48 -8.35 -13.97 -10.18
CA SER A 48 -7.74 -14.86 -9.18
C SER A 48 -7.11 -16.10 -9.83
N LYS A 49 -7.85 -16.76 -10.70
CA LYS A 49 -7.37 -17.93 -11.45
C LYS A 49 -6.21 -17.59 -12.39
N GLN A 50 -6.28 -16.45 -13.09
CA GLN A 50 -5.19 -16.00 -13.97
C GLN A 50 -3.89 -15.74 -13.20
N ILE A 51 -3.98 -15.02 -12.08
CA ILE A 51 -2.80 -14.75 -11.24
C ILE A 51 -2.22 -16.07 -10.70
N ARG A 52 -3.06 -16.96 -10.19
CA ARG A 52 -2.63 -18.28 -9.72
C ARG A 52 -1.91 -19.09 -10.79
N THR A 53 -2.47 -19.13 -11.99
CA THR A 53 -1.85 -19.83 -13.13
C THR A 53 -0.45 -19.25 -13.46
N ILE A 54 -0.33 -17.93 -13.44
CA ILE A 54 0.96 -17.24 -13.68
C ILE A 54 1.97 -17.60 -12.59
N LEU A 55 1.55 -17.58 -11.32
CA LEU A 55 2.40 -17.90 -10.18
C LEU A 55 2.83 -19.36 -10.18
N ASN A 56 1.90 -20.28 -10.44
CA ASN A 56 2.21 -21.72 -10.55
C ASN A 56 3.27 -21.96 -11.62
N LYS A 57 3.09 -21.37 -12.80
CA LYS A 57 4.06 -21.49 -13.89
C LYS A 57 5.41 -20.85 -13.55
N LYS A 58 5.41 -19.70 -12.85
CA LYS A 58 6.64 -18.95 -12.55
C LYS A 58 7.50 -19.62 -11.48
N PHE A 59 6.86 -20.27 -10.50
CA PHE A 59 7.53 -20.84 -9.33
C PHE A 59 7.45 -22.36 -9.27
N ASP A 60 6.98 -22.99 -10.34
CA ASP A 60 6.79 -24.46 -10.43
C ASP A 60 5.96 -25.02 -9.28
N LEU A 61 4.85 -24.32 -8.95
CA LEU A 61 3.96 -24.71 -7.88
C LEU A 61 2.83 -25.61 -8.40
N LEU A 62 2.48 -26.60 -7.60
CA LEU A 62 1.30 -27.43 -7.84
C LEU A 62 0.02 -26.72 -7.31
N GLU A 63 -1.14 -27.11 -7.83
CA GLU A 63 -2.42 -26.62 -7.29
C GLU A 63 -2.60 -26.97 -5.80
N THR A 64 -2.02 -28.06 -5.35
CA THR A 64 -2.02 -28.51 -3.94
C THR A 64 -1.03 -27.74 -3.05
N SER A 65 -0.17 -26.88 -3.62
CA SER A 65 0.77 -26.07 -2.85
C SER A 65 0.13 -24.85 -2.16
N TRP A 66 -1.15 -24.59 -2.44
CA TRP A 66 -1.86 -23.43 -1.91
C TRP A 66 -2.76 -23.83 -0.75
N ASP A 67 -2.41 -23.38 0.43
CA ASP A 67 -3.23 -23.55 1.63
C ASP A 67 -4.34 -22.50 1.69
N HIS A 68 -4.03 -21.25 1.37
CA HIS A 68 -4.97 -20.15 1.37
C HIS A 68 -4.70 -19.18 0.21
N GLN A 69 -5.76 -18.61 -0.35
CA GLN A 69 -5.66 -17.53 -1.35
C GLN A 69 -6.78 -16.52 -1.16
N GLU A 70 -6.43 -15.26 -1.11
CA GLU A 70 -7.36 -14.15 -1.11
C GLU A 70 -6.99 -13.12 -2.18
N LEU A 71 -7.98 -12.58 -2.88
CA LEU A 71 -7.80 -11.49 -3.83
C LEU A 71 -8.48 -10.22 -3.31
N SER A 72 -7.71 -9.19 -3.04
CA SER A 72 -8.20 -7.83 -2.81
C SER A 72 -8.33 -7.06 -4.12
N THR A 73 -9.38 -6.26 -4.22
CA THR A 73 -9.72 -5.46 -5.41
C THR A 73 -9.87 -3.99 -5.00
N PRO A 74 -10.05 -3.04 -5.94
CA PRO A 74 -10.34 -1.65 -5.57
C PRO A 74 -11.50 -1.51 -4.57
N ARG A 75 -12.59 -2.31 -4.69
CA ARG A 75 -13.68 -2.31 -3.69
C ARG A 75 -13.24 -2.82 -2.32
N SER A 76 -12.31 -3.77 -2.26
CA SER A 76 -11.75 -4.24 -0.98
C SER A 76 -10.95 -3.11 -0.31
N PHE A 77 -10.10 -2.44 -1.07
CA PHE A 77 -9.33 -1.30 -0.57
C PHE A 77 -10.22 -0.14 -0.13
N GLU A 78 -11.24 0.22 -0.92
CA GLU A 78 -12.22 1.25 -0.55
C GLU A 78 -12.91 0.93 0.78
N ARG A 79 -13.37 -0.32 0.93
CA ARG A 79 -14.04 -0.79 2.15
C ARG A 79 -13.14 -0.66 3.39
N TRP A 80 -11.86 -1.01 3.28
CA TRP A 80 -10.94 -1.06 4.41
C TRP A 80 -10.25 0.27 4.70
N THR A 81 -10.05 1.11 3.69
CA THR A 81 -9.34 2.39 3.84
C THR A 81 -10.25 3.60 3.90
N GLY A 82 -11.51 3.47 3.46
CA GLY A 82 -12.45 4.59 3.29
C GLY A 82 -12.08 5.52 2.13
N ARG A 83 -11.11 5.14 1.29
CA ARG A 83 -10.68 5.96 0.15
C ARG A 83 -11.56 5.69 -1.06
N PRO A 84 -12.16 6.73 -1.67
CA PRO A 84 -13.00 6.57 -2.86
C PRO A 84 -12.29 5.82 -3.97
N GLY A 85 -12.95 4.81 -4.54
CA GLY A 85 -12.40 3.95 -5.57
C GLY A 85 -11.26 3.04 -5.14
N GLY A 86 -10.94 2.98 -3.84
CA GLY A 86 -9.84 2.15 -3.31
C GLY A 86 -8.46 2.60 -3.79
N ILE A 87 -8.29 3.88 -4.12
CA ILE A 87 -7.01 4.44 -4.55
C ILE A 87 -6.06 4.46 -3.36
N VAL A 88 -4.93 3.77 -3.47
CA VAL A 88 -3.84 3.75 -2.49
C VAL A 88 -2.62 4.47 -3.07
N GLY A 89 -1.73 4.95 -2.18
CA GLY A 89 -0.53 5.64 -2.59
C GLY A 89 -0.64 7.18 -2.56
N GLY A 90 -1.74 7.73 -2.04
CA GLY A 90 -1.92 9.17 -1.86
C GLY A 90 -2.27 9.91 -3.16
N LEU A 91 -1.82 11.14 -3.27
CA LEU A 91 -1.98 11.95 -4.49
C LEU A 91 -1.13 11.42 -5.63
N GLY A 92 -1.62 11.59 -6.87
CA GLY A 92 -0.87 11.18 -8.06
C GLY A 92 0.53 11.82 -8.10
N GLN A 93 1.53 10.99 -8.36
CA GLN A 93 2.94 11.42 -8.38
C GLN A 93 3.32 12.06 -9.71
N HIS A 94 2.69 13.16 -10.04
CA HIS A 94 3.06 13.97 -11.20
C HIS A 94 4.28 14.85 -10.85
N PRO A 95 5.24 15.09 -11.78
CA PRO A 95 6.43 15.89 -11.53
C PRO A 95 6.15 17.27 -10.90
N ASP A 96 5.03 17.89 -11.23
CA ASP A 96 4.63 19.20 -10.70
C ASP A 96 4.02 19.15 -9.28
N GLN A 97 3.77 17.95 -8.76
CA GLN A 97 3.09 17.72 -7.48
C GLN A 97 3.84 16.74 -6.58
N PHE A 98 5.05 16.34 -6.98
CA PHE A 98 5.84 15.36 -6.28
C PHE A 98 7.22 15.90 -5.88
N GLY A 99 7.87 15.25 -4.93
CA GLY A 99 9.19 15.68 -4.43
C GLY A 99 9.12 17.06 -3.78
N PRO A 100 9.99 18.00 -4.17
CA PRO A 100 10.02 19.35 -3.59
C PRO A 100 8.75 20.16 -3.82
N PHE A 101 7.94 19.78 -4.79
CA PHE A 101 6.65 20.40 -5.13
C PHE A 101 5.44 19.70 -4.48
N GLY A 102 5.68 18.65 -3.70
CA GLY A 102 4.66 17.93 -2.95
C GLY A 102 4.02 18.78 -1.87
N LEU A 103 2.86 18.34 -1.40
CA LEU A 103 2.16 19.01 -0.31
C LEU A 103 3.01 19.05 0.95
N SER A 104 3.10 20.25 1.53
CA SER A 104 3.81 20.46 2.79
C SER A 104 3.07 19.84 3.98
N SER A 105 3.82 19.34 4.95
CA SER A 105 3.28 18.95 6.24
C SER A 105 2.73 20.13 7.06
N ARG A 106 3.19 21.36 6.81
CA ARG A 106 2.67 22.57 7.44
C ARG A 106 1.46 23.09 6.70
N THR A 107 0.41 23.42 7.45
CA THR A 107 -0.77 24.08 6.90
C THR A 107 -0.79 25.57 7.25
N PRO A 108 -1.58 26.39 6.55
CA PRO A 108 -1.80 27.79 6.95
C PRO A 108 -2.47 27.95 8.32
N LEU A 109 -3.13 26.89 8.81
CA LEU A 109 -3.81 26.91 10.11
C LEU A 109 -2.82 26.63 11.24
N ARG A 110 -2.78 27.55 12.20
CA ARG A 110 -1.93 27.39 13.37
C ARG A 110 -2.33 26.14 14.18
N GLY A 111 -1.36 25.28 14.46
CA GLY A 111 -1.56 24.06 15.26
C GLY A 111 -2.08 22.87 14.45
N LEU A 112 -2.19 22.99 13.12
CA LEU A 112 -2.57 21.89 12.24
C LEU A 112 -1.42 21.48 11.34
N TRP A 113 -1.07 20.22 11.37
CA TRP A 113 -0.10 19.58 10.48
C TRP A 113 -0.72 18.39 9.77
N LEU A 114 -0.19 18.06 8.62
CA LEU A 114 -0.59 16.90 7.83
C LEU A 114 0.59 15.93 7.69
N CYS A 115 0.29 14.63 7.76
CA CYS A 115 1.25 13.57 7.43
C CYS A 115 0.55 12.45 6.66
N GLY A 116 1.32 11.58 6.05
CA GLY A 116 0.81 10.44 5.29
C GLY A 116 1.34 10.41 3.86
N ASP A 117 0.75 9.54 3.07
CA ASP A 117 1.18 9.23 1.71
C ASP A 117 0.97 10.37 0.68
N SER A 118 0.05 11.30 0.96
CA SER A 118 -0.19 12.49 0.13
C SER A 118 0.73 13.68 0.47
N ILE A 119 1.55 13.54 1.51
CA ILE A 119 2.42 14.60 2.01
C ILE A 119 3.88 14.27 1.69
N TYR A 120 4.67 15.29 1.35
CA TYR A 120 6.11 15.08 1.12
C TYR A 120 6.75 14.26 2.25
N PRO A 121 7.57 13.24 1.98
CA PRO A 121 8.15 12.88 0.68
C PRO A 121 7.29 11.97 -0.21
N GLY A 122 6.13 11.51 0.24
CA GLY A 122 5.19 10.76 -0.58
C GLY A 122 4.84 9.37 -0.02
N GLU A 123 4.44 8.48 -0.91
CA GLU A 123 3.93 7.15 -0.58
C GLU A 123 5.00 6.16 -0.11
N GLY A 124 4.52 4.99 0.26
CA GLY A 124 5.33 3.86 0.74
C GLY A 124 5.67 3.97 2.22
N THR A 125 6.08 2.85 2.81
CA THR A 125 6.38 2.78 4.26
C THR A 125 7.43 3.80 4.68
N ALA A 126 8.49 3.97 3.90
CA ALA A 126 9.55 4.94 4.17
C ALA A 126 9.01 6.39 4.08
N GLY A 127 8.25 6.71 3.03
CA GLY A 127 7.70 8.05 2.81
C GLY A 127 6.73 8.46 3.91
N VAL A 128 5.75 7.61 4.24
CA VAL A 128 4.75 7.93 5.28
C VAL A 128 5.40 8.03 6.67
N SER A 129 6.38 7.18 6.97
CA SER A 129 7.12 7.26 8.23
C SER A 129 7.91 8.56 8.33
N GLN A 130 8.59 8.96 7.24
CA GLN A 130 9.35 10.20 7.21
C GLN A 130 8.44 11.42 7.34
N SER A 131 7.29 11.45 6.67
CA SER A 131 6.32 12.55 6.80
C SER A 131 5.79 12.67 8.22
N ALA A 132 5.52 11.56 8.90
CA ALA A 132 5.12 11.55 10.31
C ALA A 132 6.23 12.10 11.22
N MET A 133 7.47 11.68 11.02
CA MET A 133 8.62 12.18 11.78
C MET A 133 8.82 13.69 11.58
N MET A 134 8.64 14.18 10.36
CA MET A 134 8.71 15.62 10.06
C MET A 134 7.65 16.40 10.84
N VAL A 135 6.42 15.90 10.91
CA VAL A 135 5.34 16.53 11.68
C VAL A 135 5.65 16.55 13.18
N VAL A 136 6.07 15.41 13.74
CA VAL A 136 6.43 15.34 15.16
C VAL A 136 7.57 16.31 15.50
N ARG A 137 8.60 16.37 14.65
CA ARG A 137 9.71 17.33 14.82
C ARG A 137 9.20 18.78 14.83
N GLN A 138 8.39 19.17 13.84
CA GLN A 138 7.83 20.53 13.75
C GLN A 138 6.92 20.85 14.93
N LEU A 139 6.13 19.88 15.41
CA LEU A 139 5.31 20.04 16.60
C LEU A 139 6.16 20.26 17.86
N MET A 140 7.21 19.49 18.04
CA MET A 140 8.14 19.64 19.18
C MET A 140 8.83 21.02 19.14
N GLU A 141 9.36 21.41 17.96
CA GLU A 141 9.99 22.73 17.78
C GLU A 141 9.02 23.87 18.09
N SER A 142 7.75 23.75 17.69
CA SER A 142 6.71 24.75 17.99
C SER A 142 6.45 24.93 19.48
N LYS A 143 6.82 23.93 20.30
CA LYS A 143 6.73 23.93 21.78
C LYS A 143 8.07 24.18 22.46
N GLY A 144 9.10 24.59 21.71
CA GLY A 144 10.45 24.82 22.26
C GLY A 144 11.16 23.54 22.71
N ARG A 145 10.78 22.38 22.15
CA ARG A 145 11.37 21.08 22.44
C ARG A 145 12.08 20.52 21.22
N HIS A 146 13.07 19.66 21.44
CA HIS A 146 13.79 18.96 20.38
C HIS A 146 13.45 17.46 20.40
N LEU A 147 13.29 16.86 19.23
CA LEU A 147 13.09 15.43 19.07
C LEU A 147 14.47 14.76 18.97
N ASN A 148 14.83 13.97 19.94
CA ASN A 148 16.00 13.09 19.87
C ASN A 148 15.54 11.74 19.33
N ILE A 149 15.95 11.40 18.13
CA ILE A 149 15.70 10.11 17.51
C ILE A 149 16.94 9.25 17.80
N PRO A 150 16.79 8.09 18.48
CA PRO A 150 17.90 7.18 18.65
C PRO A 150 18.37 6.69 17.27
N VAL A 151 19.68 6.78 17.04
CA VAL A 151 20.31 6.16 15.86
C VAL A 151 20.49 4.69 16.21
N PHE A 152 19.77 3.83 15.52
CA PHE A 152 20.01 2.38 15.61
C PHE A 152 21.23 2.07 14.73
N ASN A 153 22.32 1.68 15.39
CA ASN A 153 23.53 1.17 14.73
C ASN A 153 23.33 -0.32 14.40
#